data_c8082b2275a0e1a7a763252729f9e9f2
#
_entry.id   c8082b2275a0e1a7a763252729f9e9f2
#
_cell.length_a   1.000
_cell.length_b   1.000
_cell.length_c   1.000
_cell.angle_alpha   90.00
_cell.angle_beta   90.00
_cell.angle_gamma   90.00
#
_symmetry.space_group_name_H-M   'P 1'
#
loop_
_entity.id
_entity.type
_entity.pdbx_description
1 polymer ?
#
loop_
_entity_poly.entity_id
_entity_poly.type
_entity_poly.pdbx_seq_one_letter_code
_entity_poly.pdbx_strand_id
1 'polypeptide(L)'
;MQPIKMESFMTKKPWERRLKDLSHLLKCCIDTYFDPELFRLNLNQFLQTARTVTFIIQKNKNQIIGYDIWYNNNVIEKWKNDPLMAWAKNSRNTIEKQGDLEMYSEAKATLISSYIEENDIEFITNESMLNIGIKKLVRLAQKKLPSYLTESSIIKSERRWVANTLKDYELLHALAIIYGRMYNCCNSLGIQINNPMGDDVISPTSFDSLFDEARRITYLKLKDYSISKLSFSMIQYDNKIIPEDIKERLKLVDKPKNITSTEELVDYTAKLAETTFLKDGYHIQTLIFYDKQFHPIDLINTTFEDQADKYIFWRYAADRAKITNAYSFIWISELWLRKASIYSNKPIHTMPIIDERLQVIGIDSNNNQKCISWKIVRENEEKKPTLEISTADSKHDEKPYFMRSVLKAIGGDVNTMNN
;
A
#
# COMPACT_ATOMS: atom_id res chain seq x y z
N MET A 1 -35.35 -45.38 13.17
CA MET A 1 -34.75 -44.06 13.34
C MET A 1 -33.45 -44.23 14.11
N GLN A 2 -32.30 -44.10 13.42
CA GLN A 2 -31.02 -44.08 14.12
C GLN A 2 -30.93 -42.75 14.90
N PRO A 3 -30.49 -42.75 16.16
CA PRO A 3 -30.32 -41.50 16.91
C PRO A 3 -29.23 -40.66 16.21
N ILE A 4 -29.60 -39.44 15.80
CA ILE A 4 -28.66 -38.46 15.35
C ILE A 4 -27.68 -38.25 16.50
N LYS A 5 -26.44 -38.74 16.36
CA LYS A 5 -25.35 -38.46 17.31
C LYS A 5 -25.18 -36.92 17.33
N MET A 6 -25.64 -36.30 18.40
CA MET A 6 -25.35 -34.88 18.65
C MET A 6 -23.83 -34.73 18.74
N GLU A 7 -23.22 -34.12 17.74
CA GLU A 7 -21.79 -33.79 17.78
C GLU A 7 -21.50 -32.94 19.01
N SER A 8 -20.49 -33.33 19.77
CA SER A 8 -20.13 -32.67 21.02
C SER A 8 -19.50 -31.27 20.73
N PHE A 9 -19.49 -30.41 21.76
CA PHE A 9 -18.75 -29.15 21.74
C PHE A 9 -17.29 -29.33 21.26
N MET A 10 -16.68 -30.45 21.65
CA MET A 10 -15.29 -30.80 21.32
C MET A 10 -15.07 -31.05 19.83
N THR A 11 -16.04 -31.67 19.15
CA THR A 11 -15.97 -31.94 17.71
C THR A 11 -16.35 -30.73 16.85
N LYS A 12 -17.35 -29.96 17.26
CA LYS A 12 -17.86 -28.78 16.52
C LYS A 12 -17.03 -27.54 16.67
N LYS A 13 -16.22 -27.42 17.73
CA LYS A 13 -15.41 -26.26 18.06
C LYS A 13 -16.13 -24.91 17.81
N PRO A 14 -17.28 -24.62 18.42
CA PRO A 14 -18.06 -23.41 18.14
C PRO A 14 -17.32 -22.12 18.53
N TRP A 15 -16.33 -22.20 19.43
CA TRP A 15 -15.43 -21.13 19.80
C TRP A 15 -14.45 -20.80 18.66
N GLU A 16 -13.96 -21.82 17.92
CA GLU A 16 -13.09 -21.63 16.76
C GLU A 16 -13.83 -20.94 15.62
N ARG A 17 -15.08 -21.34 15.38
CA ARG A 17 -15.94 -20.67 14.39
C ARG A 17 -16.07 -19.16 14.71
N ARG A 18 -16.29 -18.82 15.99
CA ARG A 18 -16.38 -17.42 16.42
C ARG A 18 -15.05 -16.67 16.29
N LEU A 19 -13.94 -17.37 16.46
CA LEU A 19 -12.62 -16.78 16.22
C LEU A 19 -12.42 -16.47 14.71
N LYS A 20 -12.90 -17.35 13.81
CA LYS A 20 -12.90 -17.10 12.36
C LYS A 20 -13.81 -15.92 12.01
N ASP A 21 -15.00 -15.83 12.60
CA ASP A 21 -15.89 -14.67 12.43
C ASP A 21 -15.18 -13.38 12.88
N LEU A 22 -14.42 -13.42 13.98
CA LEU A 22 -13.69 -12.28 14.51
C LEU A 22 -12.57 -11.80 13.56
N SER A 23 -11.80 -12.74 12.97
CA SER A 23 -10.79 -12.37 11.98
C SER A 23 -11.40 -11.75 10.71
N HIS A 24 -12.57 -12.25 10.29
CA HIS A 24 -13.30 -11.67 9.17
C HIS A 24 -13.78 -10.23 9.47
N LEU A 25 -14.32 -10.01 10.67
CA LEU A 25 -14.75 -8.67 11.10
C LEU A 25 -13.56 -7.69 11.20
N LEU A 26 -12.39 -8.16 11.62
CA LEU A 26 -11.17 -7.32 11.59
C LEU A 26 -10.82 -6.91 10.16
N LYS A 27 -10.90 -7.82 9.18
CA LYS A 27 -10.74 -7.47 7.77
C LYS A 27 -11.79 -6.46 7.29
N CYS A 28 -13.05 -6.65 7.67
CA CYS A 28 -14.10 -5.68 7.35
C CYS A 28 -13.80 -4.28 7.96
N CYS A 29 -13.24 -4.21 9.18
CA CYS A 29 -12.79 -2.94 9.76
C CYS A 29 -11.68 -2.29 8.93
N ILE A 30 -10.72 -3.08 8.43
CA ILE A 30 -9.64 -2.58 7.55
C ILE A 30 -10.24 -2.02 6.25
N ASP A 31 -11.09 -2.79 5.58
CA ASP A 31 -11.68 -2.44 4.28
C ASP A 31 -12.58 -1.20 4.36
N THR A 32 -13.22 -0.98 5.50
CA THR A 32 -14.16 0.14 5.72
C THR A 32 -13.57 1.30 6.51
N TYR A 33 -12.28 1.30 6.77
CA TYR A 33 -11.61 2.28 7.63
C TYR A 33 -11.87 3.75 7.28
N PHE A 34 -12.02 4.03 5.99
CA PHE A 34 -12.30 5.37 5.46
C PHE A 34 -13.80 5.66 5.27
N ASP A 35 -14.68 4.70 5.57
CA ASP A 35 -16.12 4.86 5.63
C ASP A 35 -16.57 4.90 7.10
N PRO A 36 -16.89 6.08 7.68
CA PRO A 36 -17.17 6.21 9.10
C PRO A 36 -18.32 5.34 9.59
N GLU A 37 -19.39 5.21 8.81
CA GLU A 37 -20.57 4.46 9.21
C GLU A 37 -20.33 2.95 9.18
N LEU A 38 -19.72 2.45 8.11
CA LEU A 38 -19.41 1.02 8.00
C LEU A 38 -18.30 0.62 8.97
N PHE A 39 -17.29 1.48 9.18
CA PHE A 39 -16.24 1.23 10.17
C PHE A 39 -16.83 1.10 11.58
N ARG A 40 -17.71 2.04 12.00
CA ARG A 40 -18.40 2.01 13.28
C ARG A 40 -19.20 0.72 13.45
N LEU A 41 -19.97 0.34 12.44
CA LEU A 41 -20.78 -0.89 12.46
C LEU A 41 -19.92 -2.15 12.64
N ASN A 42 -18.85 -2.27 11.86
CA ASN A 42 -17.94 -3.42 11.91
C ASN A 42 -17.16 -3.46 13.25
N LEU A 43 -16.73 -2.31 13.78
CA LEU A 43 -16.11 -2.19 15.09
C LEU A 43 -17.02 -2.71 16.21
N ASN A 44 -18.27 -2.24 16.22
CA ASN A 44 -19.25 -2.68 17.22
C ASN A 44 -19.48 -4.19 17.15
N GLN A 45 -19.62 -4.73 15.95
CA GLN A 45 -19.79 -6.17 15.73
C GLN A 45 -18.56 -6.98 16.15
N PHE A 46 -17.35 -6.45 15.90
CA PHE A 46 -16.10 -7.08 16.36
C PHE A 46 -16.07 -7.19 17.88
N LEU A 47 -16.34 -6.11 18.62
CA LEU A 47 -16.30 -6.10 20.08
C LEU A 47 -17.34 -7.04 20.71
N GLN A 48 -18.55 -7.12 20.13
CA GLN A 48 -19.57 -8.08 20.54
C GLN A 48 -19.15 -9.54 20.29
N THR A 49 -18.58 -9.80 19.12
CA THR A 49 -18.14 -11.16 18.71
C THR A 49 -16.95 -11.62 19.57
N ALA A 50 -15.99 -10.74 19.87
CA ALA A 50 -14.86 -11.05 20.74
C ALA A 50 -15.31 -11.59 22.11
N ARG A 51 -16.32 -10.97 22.72
CA ARG A 51 -16.87 -11.47 23.99
C ARG A 51 -17.59 -12.81 23.82
N THR A 52 -18.23 -13.04 22.69
CA THR A 52 -18.97 -14.28 22.43
C THR A 52 -18.05 -15.50 22.41
N VAL A 53 -16.79 -15.37 21.96
CA VAL A 53 -15.78 -16.45 22.00
C VAL A 53 -15.65 -17.00 23.43
N THR A 54 -15.37 -16.13 24.40
CA THR A 54 -15.20 -16.55 25.81
C THR A 54 -16.48 -17.04 26.44
N PHE A 55 -17.64 -16.47 26.10
CA PHE A 55 -18.93 -16.94 26.60
C PHE A 55 -19.25 -18.37 26.16
N ILE A 56 -18.96 -18.72 24.91
CA ILE A 56 -19.15 -20.08 24.41
C ILE A 56 -18.28 -21.05 25.19
N ILE A 57 -17.03 -20.71 25.48
CA ILE A 57 -16.12 -21.54 26.27
C ILE A 57 -16.68 -21.71 27.69
N GLN A 58 -17.06 -20.62 28.35
CA GLN A 58 -17.64 -20.66 29.70
C GLN A 58 -18.93 -21.48 29.77
N LYS A 59 -19.81 -21.33 28.80
CA LYS A 59 -21.10 -22.06 28.76
C LYS A 59 -20.90 -23.58 28.64
N ASN A 60 -19.81 -23.99 28.03
CA ASN A 60 -19.51 -25.41 27.82
C ASN A 60 -18.40 -25.93 28.76
N LYS A 61 -18.17 -25.27 29.90
CA LYS A 61 -17.14 -25.62 30.89
C LYS A 61 -17.14 -27.06 31.33
N ASN A 62 -18.33 -27.68 31.48
CA ASN A 62 -18.48 -29.05 31.92
C ASN A 62 -17.94 -30.11 30.93
N GLN A 63 -17.66 -29.69 29.68
CA GLN A 63 -17.09 -30.57 28.65
C GLN A 63 -15.58 -30.41 28.53
N ILE A 64 -14.96 -29.49 29.30
CA ILE A 64 -13.52 -29.18 29.26
C ILE A 64 -12.87 -29.71 30.53
N ILE A 65 -12.05 -30.75 30.39
CA ILE A 65 -11.33 -31.35 31.52
C ILE A 65 -10.34 -30.33 32.08
N GLY A 66 -10.37 -30.09 33.40
CA GLY A 66 -9.50 -29.12 34.06
C GLY A 66 -9.83 -27.67 33.75
N TYR A 67 -11.08 -27.36 33.34
CA TYR A 67 -11.52 -26.02 32.93
C TYR A 67 -11.15 -24.93 33.91
N ASP A 68 -11.40 -25.07 35.20
CA ASP A 68 -11.21 -24.01 36.19
C ASP A 68 -9.74 -23.60 36.28
N ILE A 69 -8.81 -24.56 36.29
CA ILE A 69 -7.38 -24.30 36.29
C ILE A 69 -6.95 -23.67 34.97
N TRP A 70 -7.39 -24.24 33.85
CA TRP A 70 -7.06 -23.74 32.53
C TRP A 70 -7.57 -22.29 32.34
N TYR A 71 -8.83 -22.03 32.69
CA TYR A 71 -9.48 -20.73 32.53
C TYR A 71 -8.84 -19.66 33.40
N ASN A 72 -8.52 -20.01 34.66
CA ASN A 72 -7.80 -19.10 35.53
C ASN A 72 -6.46 -18.70 34.95
N ASN A 73 -5.64 -19.66 34.51
CA ASN A 73 -4.28 -19.42 34.05
C ASN A 73 -4.22 -18.71 32.66
N ASN A 74 -5.16 -19.03 31.76
CA ASN A 74 -5.10 -18.55 30.39
C ASN A 74 -6.02 -17.36 30.08
N VAL A 75 -6.98 -17.08 30.94
CA VAL A 75 -7.93 -15.97 30.76
C VAL A 75 -7.86 -15.01 31.94
N ILE A 76 -8.13 -15.45 33.16
CA ILE A 76 -8.25 -14.54 34.31
C ILE A 76 -6.90 -13.88 34.60
N GLU A 77 -5.85 -14.64 34.88
CA GLU A 77 -4.55 -14.09 35.26
C GLU A 77 -3.86 -13.34 34.11
N LYS A 78 -4.00 -13.83 32.87
CA LYS A 78 -3.40 -13.13 31.71
C LYS A 78 -4.08 -11.81 31.38
N TRP A 79 -5.40 -11.69 31.61
CA TRP A 79 -6.15 -10.49 31.22
C TRP A 79 -6.50 -9.58 32.40
N LYS A 80 -6.16 -9.97 33.63
CA LYS A 80 -6.44 -9.22 34.86
C LYS A 80 -5.97 -7.77 34.79
N ASN A 81 -4.77 -7.56 34.27
CA ASN A 81 -4.12 -6.26 34.13
C ASN A 81 -3.96 -5.82 32.67
N ASP A 82 -4.66 -6.44 31.73
CA ASP A 82 -4.62 -6.08 30.32
C ASP A 82 -5.63 -4.98 30.02
N PRO A 83 -5.19 -3.73 29.78
CA PRO A 83 -6.08 -2.59 29.58
C PRO A 83 -6.96 -2.76 28.33
N LEU A 84 -6.45 -3.40 27.27
CA LEU A 84 -7.21 -3.61 26.04
C LEU A 84 -8.33 -4.63 26.21
N MET A 85 -8.07 -5.73 26.95
CA MET A 85 -9.11 -6.72 27.24
C MET A 85 -10.19 -6.15 28.18
N ALA A 86 -9.80 -5.31 29.16
CA ALA A 86 -10.73 -4.57 30.00
C ALA A 86 -11.56 -3.58 29.18
N TRP A 87 -10.91 -2.82 28.29
CA TRP A 87 -11.58 -1.90 27.37
C TRP A 87 -12.57 -2.62 26.46
N ALA A 88 -12.18 -3.73 25.81
CA ALA A 88 -13.06 -4.50 24.93
C ALA A 88 -14.32 -4.99 25.65
N LYS A 89 -14.17 -5.48 26.90
CA LYS A 89 -15.29 -5.89 27.74
C LYS A 89 -16.24 -4.74 28.05
N ASN A 90 -15.69 -3.57 28.45
CA ASN A 90 -16.48 -2.42 28.82
C ASN A 90 -17.18 -1.80 27.59
N SER A 91 -16.48 -1.68 26.47
CA SER A 91 -17.03 -1.16 25.21
C SER A 91 -18.19 -2.01 24.70
N ARG A 92 -18.05 -3.35 24.75
CA ARG A 92 -19.17 -4.24 24.44
C ARG A 92 -20.39 -4.00 25.33
N ASN A 93 -20.18 -3.77 26.63
CA ASN A 93 -21.29 -3.50 27.55
C ASN A 93 -21.96 -2.14 27.25
N THR A 94 -21.18 -1.13 26.85
CA THR A 94 -21.70 0.17 26.39
C THR A 94 -22.54 0.00 25.15
N ILE A 95 -22.02 -0.71 24.13
CA ILE A 95 -22.72 -0.96 22.86
C ILE A 95 -24.07 -1.65 23.07
N GLU A 96 -24.15 -2.62 23.97
CA GLU A 96 -25.39 -3.37 24.22
C GLU A 96 -26.41 -2.62 25.07
N LYS A 97 -25.98 -1.73 25.97
CA LYS A 97 -26.85 -1.14 26.98
C LYS A 97 -27.12 0.34 26.77
N GLN A 98 -26.21 1.06 26.11
CA GLN A 98 -26.25 2.52 26.06
C GLN A 98 -26.27 3.05 24.62
N GLY A 99 -25.78 2.32 23.65
CA GLY A 99 -25.65 2.71 22.25
C GLY A 99 -24.23 2.58 21.73
N ASP A 100 -23.93 3.27 20.63
CA ASP A 100 -22.64 3.17 19.96
C ASP A 100 -21.47 3.64 20.83
N LEU A 101 -20.29 3.09 20.58
CA LEU A 101 -19.06 3.54 21.20
C LEU A 101 -18.72 4.96 20.73
N GLU A 102 -18.49 5.87 21.67
CA GLU A 102 -18.01 7.20 21.35
C GLU A 102 -16.57 7.15 20.81
N MET A 103 -16.43 7.54 19.56
CA MET A 103 -15.13 7.59 18.89
C MET A 103 -15.01 8.83 18.01
N TYR A 104 -13.79 9.23 17.72
CA TYR A 104 -13.47 10.31 16.81
C TYR A 104 -12.34 9.92 15.88
N SER A 105 -12.21 10.59 14.75
CA SER A 105 -11.06 10.43 13.88
C SER A 105 -10.28 11.73 13.75
N GLU A 106 -8.97 11.62 13.82
CA GLU A 106 -8.06 12.64 13.34
C GLU A 106 -7.90 12.41 11.84
N ALA A 107 -8.36 13.36 11.03
CA ALA A 107 -8.27 13.24 9.59
C ALA A 107 -7.59 14.47 8.98
N LYS A 108 -6.70 14.21 8.01
CA LYS A 108 -6.04 15.20 7.17
C LYS A 108 -6.31 14.83 5.72
N ALA A 109 -6.59 15.83 4.90
CA ALA A 109 -6.73 15.62 3.47
C ALA A 109 -5.82 16.58 2.71
N THR A 110 -5.08 16.07 1.74
CA THR A 110 -4.18 16.84 0.89
C THR A 110 -4.59 16.65 -0.56
N LEU A 111 -4.85 17.75 -1.25
CA LEU A 111 -5.11 17.76 -2.68
C LEU A 111 -3.79 17.79 -3.44
N ILE A 112 -3.61 16.82 -4.32
CA ILE A 112 -2.44 16.63 -5.16
C ILE A 112 -2.87 16.81 -6.62
N SER A 113 -2.33 17.81 -7.29
CA SER A 113 -2.66 18.14 -8.68
C SER A 113 -1.42 18.27 -9.59
N SER A 114 -0.22 18.06 -9.05
CA SER A 114 1.04 18.17 -9.78
C SER A 114 2.11 17.25 -9.21
N TYR A 115 3.27 17.18 -9.88
CA TYR A 115 4.46 16.48 -9.35
C TYR A 115 5.22 17.30 -8.30
N ILE A 116 4.91 18.59 -8.17
CA ILE A 116 5.56 19.53 -7.27
C ILE A 116 4.83 19.51 -5.95
N GLU A 117 5.50 19.01 -4.88
CA GLU A 117 4.90 18.86 -3.54
C GLU A 117 4.51 20.21 -2.93
N GLU A 118 5.26 21.28 -3.24
CA GLU A 118 4.99 22.63 -2.78
C GLU A 118 3.64 23.18 -3.28
N ASN A 119 3.07 22.60 -4.33
CA ASN A 119 1.74 22.94 -4.86
C ASN A 119 0.60 22.17 -4.20
N ASP A 120 0.91 21.24 -3.30
CA ASP A 120 -0.12 20.48 -2.60
C ASP A 120 -0.95 21.38 -1.67
N ILE A 121 -2.27 21.20 -1.69
CA ILE A 121 -3.19 22.00 -0.87
C ILE A 121 -3.70 21.14 0.29
N GLU A 122 -3.33 21.50 1.50
CA GLU A 122 -3.83 20.84 2.70
C GLU A 122 -5.20 21.38 3.10
N PHE A 123 -6.11 20.44 3.43
CA PHE A 123 -7.37 20.73 4.08
C PHE A 123 -7.26 20.27 5.53
N ILE A 124 -7.11 21.22 6.43
CA ILE A 124 -7.22 20.95 7.86
C ILE A 124 -8.64 21.30 8.23
N THR A 125 -9.42 20.33 8.65
CA THR A 125 -10.74 20.59 9.21
C THR A 125 -10.60 20.51 10.71
N ASN A 126 -10.86 21.63 11.37
CA ASN A 126 -10.79 21.80 12.83
C ASN A 126 -11.97 21.13 13.56
N GLU A 127 -12.93 20.63 12.85
CA GLU A 127 -14.04 19.88 13.44
C GLU A 127 -13.65 18.43 13.62
N SER A 128 -14.07 17.84 14.74
CA SER A 128 -14.02 16.39 14.91
C SER A 128 -14.61 15.74 13.66
N MET A 129 -13.74 15.20 12.81
CA MET A 129 -14.10 14.70 11.48
C MET A 129 -14.79 13.34 11.58
N LEU A 130 -15.58 13.15 12.65
CA LEU A 130 -16.32 11.94 12.94
C LEU A 130 -17.08 11.42 11.73
N ASN A 131 -17.51 12.29 10.83
CA ASN A 131 -18.47 11.95 9.78
C ASN A 131 -18.13 12.52 8.41
N ILE A 132 -16.89 12.88 8.13
CA ILE A 132 -16.50 13.20 6.76
C ILE A 132 -16.31 11.92 5.97
N GLY A 133 -17.34 11.56 5.23
CA GLY A 133 -17.25 10.54 4.19
C GLY A 133 -16.44 11.05 2.98
N ILE A 134 -15.89 10.10 2.23
CA ILE A 134 -15.10 10.29 1.00
C ILE A 134 -15.75 11.30 0.05
N LYS A 135 -17.05 11.21 -0.20
CA LYS A 135 -17.79 12.11 -1.10
C LYS A 135 -17.74 13.58 -0.67
N LYS A 136 -17.71 13.86 0.64
CA LYS A 136 -17.62 15.24 1.16
C LYS A 136 -16.22 15.80 0.97
N LEU A 137 -15.16 14.99 1.20
CA LEU A 137 -13.77 15.37 0.93
C LEU A 137 -13.56 15.76 -0.53
N VAL A 138 -14.06 14.92 -1.46
CA VAL A 138 -13.94 15.20 -2.90
C VAL A 138 -14.67 16.48 -3.27
N ARG A 139 -15.88 16.72 -2.78
CA ARG A 139 -16.62 17.97 -3.05
C ARG A 139 -15.89 19.21 -2.51
N LEU A 140 -15.24 19.11 -1.36
CA LEU A 140 -14.44 20.20 -0.80
C LEU A 140 -13.21 20.49 -1.68
N ALA A 141 -12.56 19.45 -2.18
CA ALA A 141 -11.43 19.58 -3.09
C ALA A 141 -11.84 20.17 -4.44
N GLN A 142 -12.91 19.67 -5.04
CA GLN A 142 -13.43 20.17 -6.32
C GLN A 142 -13.76 21.67 -6.30
N LYS A 143 -14.22 22.20 -5.16
CA LYS A 143 -14.46 23.64 -5.01
C LYS A 143 -13.19 24.50 -5.07
N LYS A 144 -12.02 23.92 -4.85
CA LYS A 144 -10.73 24.64 -4.84
C LYS A 144 -9.98 24.52 -6.15
N LEU A 145 -10.41 23.63 -7.06
CA LEU A 145 -9.75 23.37 -8.33
C LEU A 145 -10.55 23.88 -9.52
N PRO A 146 -9.88 24.41 -10.54
CA PRO A 146 -10.48 24.51 -11.88
C PRO A 146 -10.92 23.15 -12.39
N SER A 147 -12.04 23.09 -13.12
CA SER A 147 -12.65 21.86 -13.60
C SER A 147 -11.73 20.99 -14.45
N TYR A 148 -10.83 21.60 -15.22
CA TYR A 148 -9.89 20.87 -16.08
C TYR A 148 -8.77 20.14 -15.32
N LEU A 149 -8.53 20.47 -14.05
CA LEU A 149 -7.56 19.78 -13.22
C LEU A 149 -8.18 18.59 -12.46
N THR A 150 -9.51 18.49 -12.39
CA THR A 150 -10.18 17.43 -11.60
C THR A 150 -9.91 16.03 -12.16
N GLU A 151 -9.74 15.88 -13.47
CA GLU A 151 -9.51 14.58 -14.10
C GLU A 151 -8.15 13.93 -13.73
N SER A 152 -7.14 14.77 -13.44
CA SER A 152 -5.80 14.30 -13.10
C SER A 152 -5.46 14.43 -11.61
N SER A 153 -6.33 15.05 -10.81
CA SER A 153 -6.05 15.31 -9.41
C SER A 153 -6.53 14.20 -8.48
N ILE A 154 -5.87 14.12 -7.32
CA ILE A 154 -6.14 13.10 -6.33
C ILE A 154 -6.11 13.71 -4.91
N ILE A 155 -6.92 13.15 -4.00
CA ILE A 155 -6.86 13.47 -2.58
C ILE A 155 -6.10 12.37 -1.85
N LYS A 156 -5.03 12.72 -1.17
CA LYS A 156 -4.42 11.92 -0.11
C LYS A 156 -5.25 12.13 1.15
N SER A 157 -5.91 11.10 1.65
CA SER A 157 -6.63 11.13 2.92
C SER A 157 -5.86 10.33 3.96
N GLU A 158 -5.52 10.99 5.06
CA GLU A 158 -4.83 10.41 6.21
C GLU A 158 -5.82 10.40 7.38
N ARG A 159 -6.02 9.25 8.02
CA ARG A 159 -6.97 9.09 9.11
C ARG A 159 -6.41 8.24 10.24
N ARG A 160 -6.75 8.60 11.48
CA ARG A 160 -6.50 7.82 12.69
C ARG A 160 -7.76 7.78 13.53
N TRP A 161 -8.30 6.58 13.77
CA TRP A 161 -9.46 6.41 14.63
C TRP A 161 -9.06 6.17 16.07
N VAL A 162 -9.76 6.84 17.01
CA VAL A 162 -9.53 6.74 18.44
C VAL A 162 -10.88 6.67 19.16
N ALA A 163 -10.99 5.83 20.20
CA ALA A 163 -12.13 5.85 21.08
C ALA A 163 -11.88 6.83 22.27
N ASN A 164 -12.93 7.52 22.73
CA ASN A 164 -12.82 8.44 23.89
C ASN A 164 -12.29 7.74 25.14
N THR A 165 -12.59 6.45 25.28
CA THR A 165 -12.19 5.60 26.40
C THR A 165 -10.86 4.87 26.18
N LEU A 166 -10.19 5.07 25.01
CA LEU A 166 -8.92 4.43 24.64
C LEU A 166 -8.08 5.37 23.77
N LYS A 167 -7.65 6.51 24.34
CA LYS A 167 -7.00 7.59 23.58
C LYS A 167 -5.59 7.26 23.09
N ASP A 168 -4.91 6.37 23.78
CA ASP A 168 -3.50 6.05 23.50
C ASP A 168 -3.32 5.05 22.35
N TYR A 169 -4.40 4.43 21.88
CA TYR A 169 -4.35 3.41 20.83
C TYR A 169 -5.13 3.83 19.57
N GLU A 170 -4.53 3.59 18.44
CA GLU A 170 -5.26 3.54 17.17
C GLU A 170 -6.17 2.32 17.17
N LEU A 171 -7.41 2.46 16.68
CA LEU A 171 -8.41 1.42 16.86
C LEU A 171 -8.10 0.11 16.13
N LEU A 172 -7.60 0.13 14.88
CA LEU A 172 -7.23 -1.13 14.21
C LEU A 172 -6.07 -1.85 14.91
N HIS A 173 -5.09 -1.07 15.43
CA HIS A 173 -4.02 -1.64 16.26
C HIS A 173 -4.59 -2.32 17.51
N ALA A 174 -5.48 -1.63 18.24
CA ALA A 174 -6.15 -2.22 19.40
C ALA A 174 -6.91 -3.50 19.05
N LEU A 175 -7.67 -3.51 17.94
CA LEU A 175 -8.42 -4.69 17.50
C LEU A 175 -7.49 -5.86 17.12
N ALA A 176 -6.36 -5.60 16.48
CA ALA A 176 -5.37 -6.64 16.14
C ALA A 176 -4.80 -7.29 17.40
N ILE A 177 -4.46 -6.50 18.42
CA ILE A 177 -4.02 -7.04 19.74
C ILE A 177 -5.10 -7.88 20.38
N ILE A 178 -6.35 -7.40 20.43
CA ILE A 178 -7.49 -8.14 20.98
C ILE A 178 -7.69 -9.47 20.25
N TYR A 179 -7.62 -9.45 18.90
CA TYR A 179 -7.66 -10.67 18.11
C TYR A 179 -6.56 -11.65 18.51
N GLY A 180 -5.31 -11.19 18.62
CA GLY A 180 -4.17 -12.00 19.07
C GLY A 180 -4.38 -12.61 20.46
N ARG A 181 -4.96 -11.86 21.43
CA ARG A 181 -5.32 -12.37 22.76
C ARG A 181 -6.38 -13.49 22.68
N MET A 182 -7.42 -13.29 21.85
CA MET A 182 -8.45 -14.30 21.62
C MET A 182 -7.91 -15.54 20.92
N TYR A 183 -7.05 -15.35 19.91
CA TYR A 183 -6.38 -16.44 19.22
C TYR A 183 -5.56 -17.31 20.20
N ASN A 184 -4.73 -16.68 21.01
CA ASN A 184 -3.91 -17.39 22.00
C ASN A 184 -4.75 -18.13 23.04
N CYS A 185 -5.87 -17.56 23.47
CA CYS A 185 -6.83 -18.22 24.35
C CYS A 185 -7.41 -19.49 23.67
N CYS A 186 -7.87 -19.38 22.44
CA CYS A 186 -8.43 -20.50 21.69
C CYS A 186 -7.38 -21.57 21.38
N ASN A 187 -6.16 -21.16 21.04
CA ASN A 187 -5.07 -22.11 20.80
C ASN A 187 -4.72 -22.91 22.06
N SER A 188 -4.63 -22.23 23.22
CA SER A 188 -4.39 -22.92 24.50
C SER A 188 -5.53 -23.87 24.87
N LEU A 189 -6.79 -23.52 24.52
CA LEU A 189 -7.92 -24.43 24.69
C LEU A 189 -7.79 -25.65 23.79
N GLY A 190 -7.46 -25.46 22.52
CA GLY A 190 -7.25 -26.59 21.59
C GLY A 190 -6.22 -27.60 22.09
N ILE A 191 -5.11 -27.11 22.66
CA ILE A 191 -4.07 -27.93 23.29
C ILE A 191 -4.65 -28.64 24.53
N GLN A 192 -5.36 -27.94 25.42
CA GLN A 192 -5.95 -28.49 26.65
C GLN A 192 -6.90 -29.65 26.37
N ILE A 193 -7.67 -29.56 25.30
CA ILE A 193 -8.66 -30.59 24.93
C ILE A 193 -8.13 -31.63 23.93
N ASN A 194 -6.82 -31.58 23.63
CA ASN A 194 -6.16 -32.41 22.61
C ASN A 194 -6.88 -32.40 21.24
N ASN A 195 -7.34 -31.20 20.85
CA ASN A 195 -7.99 -30.95 19.56
C ASN A 195 -7.55 -29.60 19.04
N PRO A 196 -6.35 -29.50 18.41
CA PRO A 196 -5.75 -28.25 17.96
C PRO A 196 -6.66 -27.51 17.00
N MET A 197 -6.46 -26.17 16.89
CA MET A 197 -7.18 -25.33 15.92
C MET A 197 -6.94 -25.81 14.49
N GLY A 198 -7.91 -25.58 13.62
CA GLY A 198 -7.77 -25.85 12.19
C GLY A 198 -6.80 -24.89 11.51
N ASP A 199 -6.15 -25.36 10.43
CA ASP A 199 -5.18 -24.58 9.64
C ASP A 199 -5.82 -23.39 8.91
N ASP A 200 -7.15 -23.36 8.81
CA ASP A 200 -7.93 -22.27 8.20
C ASP A 200 -8.22 -21.10 9.16
N VAL A 201 -7.75 -21.18 10.41
CA VAL A 201 -7.79 -20.05 11.36
C VAL A 201 -6.66 -19.10 11.06
N ILE A 202 -6.99 -17.84 10.76
CA ILE A 202 -6.01 -16.81 10.39
C ILE A 202 -5.06 -16.54 11.56
N SER A 203 -3.74 -16.63 11.32
CA SER A 203 -2.73 -16.27 12.31
C SER A 203 -2.78 -14.78 12.65
N PRO A 204 -2.56 -14.37 13.92
CA PRO A 204 -2.39 -12.96 14.29
C PRO A 204 -1.31 -12.24 13.48
N THR A 205 -0.24 -12.92 13.06
CA THR A 205 0.84 -12.37 12.23
C THR A 205 0.35 -11.83 10.88
N SER A 206 -0.79 -12.31 10.38
CA SER A 206 -1.43 -11.73 9.18
C SER A 206 -1.89 -10.28 9.36
N PHE A 207 -1.91 -9.79 10.60
CA PHE A 207 -2.32 -8.43 10.97
C PHE A 207 -1.18 -7.59 11.54
N ASP A 208 0.08 -8.04 11.40
CA ASP A 208 1.24 -7.30 11.94
C ASP A 208 1.39 -5.91 11.33
N SER A 209 0.94 -5.71 10.08
CA SER A 209 0.89 -4.38 9.45
C SER A 209 -0.05 -3.38 10.14
N LEU A 210 -0.90 -3.84 11.06
CA LEU A 210 -1.77 -2.98 11.87
C LEU A 210 -1.09 -2.47 13.15
N PHE A 211 0.10 -3.00 13.53
CA PHE A 211 0.86 -2.56 14.70
C PHE A 211 1.59 -1.22 14.45
N ASP A 212 0.90 -0.28 13.82
CA ASP A 212 1.36 1.08 13.56
C ASP A 212 0.32 2.06 14.11
N GLU A 213 0.77 2.97 14.98
CA GLU A 213 -0.05 4.06 15.54
C GLU A 213 -0.17 5.25 14.58
N ALA A 214 0.51 5.20 13.43
CA ALA A 214 0.45 6.25 12.43
C ALA A 214 -0.95 6.37 11.79
N ARG A 215 -1.18 7.52 11.14
CA ARG A 215 -2.36 7.71 10.31
C ARG A 215 -2.31 6.80 9.09
N ARG A 216 -3.41 6.10 8.83
CA ARG A 216 -3.55 5.32 7.59
C ARG A 216 -3.86 6.22 6.43
N ILE A 217 -3.37 5.83 5.26
CA ILE A 217 -3.43 6.64 4.05
C ILE A 217 -4.28 5.94 3.01
N THR A 218 -5.12 6.71 2.33
CA THR A 218 -5.78 6.30 1.08
C THR A 218 -5.74 7.44 0.08
N TYR A 219 -5.83 7.11 -1.20
CA TYR A 219 -5.79 8.05 -2.32
C TYR A 219 -7.09 7.97 -3.12
N LEU A 220 -7.76 9.10 -3.29
CA LEU A 220 -9.08 9.23 -3.90
C LEU A 220 -8.98 10.02 -5.19
N LYS A 221 -9.28 9.40 -6.32
CA LYS A 221 -9.33 10.05 -7.64
C LYS A 221 -10.51 11.01 -7.70
N LEU A 222 -10.26 12.25 -8.12
CA LEU A 222 -11.31 13.28 -8.21
C LEU A 222 -12.24 13.06 -9.39
N LYS A 223 -11.81 12.35 -10.43
CA LYS A 223 -12.59 12.11 -11.64
C LYS A 223 -13.87 11.28 -11.41
N ASP A 224 -13.78 10.25 -10.57
CA ASP A 224 -14.82 9.22 -10.42
C ASP A 224 -15.06 8.77 -8.98
N TYR A 225 -14.39 9.39 -8.01
CA TYR A 225 -14.46 9.06 -6.58
C TYR A 225 -13.89 7.67 -6.24
N SER A 226 -13.16 7.05 -7.14
CA SER A 226 -12.53 5.75 -6.89
C SER A 226 -11.30 5.89 -6.00
N ILE A 227 -11.00 4.81 -5.27
CA ILE A 227 -9.72 4.66 -4.56
C ILE A 227 -8.67 4.22 -5.58
N SER A 228 -7.51 4.88 -5.59
CA SER A 228 -6.39 4.42 -6.40
C SER A 228 -5.97 3.02 -5.98
N LYS A 229 -5.86 2.13 -6.95
CA LYS A 229 -5.40 0.75 -6.79
C LYS A 229 -3.92 0.59 -7.14
N LEU A 230 -3.19 1.71 -7.18
CA LEU A 230 -1.77 1.67 -7.50
C LEU A 230 -1.06 0.68 -6.58
N SER A 231 -0.47 -0.32 -7.18
CA SER A 231 0.32 -1.34 -6.50
C SER A 231 1.78 -1.20 -6.89
N PHE A 232 2.66 -1.40 -5.92
CA PHE A 232 4.10 -1.46 -6.13
C PHE A 232 4.56 -2.87 -5.83
N SER A 233 5.24 -3.51 -6.77
CA SER A 233 6.02 -4.69 -6.45
C SER A 233 7.45 -4.24 -6.13
N MET A 234 7.86 -4.46 -4.89
CA MET A 234 9.22 -4.21 -4.44
C MET A 234 9.98 -5.52 -4.46
N ILE A 235 11.13 -5.52 -5.10
CA ILE A 235 12.08 -6.62 -5.02
C ILE A 235 13.20 -6.13 -4.10
N GLN A 236 13.21 -6.58 -2.85
CA GLN A 236 14.40 -6.43 -2.02
C GLN A 236 15.50 -7.30 -2.63
N TYR A 237 16.62 -6.67 -2.93
CA TYR A 237 17.79 -7.36 -3.45
C TYR A 237 18.44 -8.21 -2.34
N ASP A 238 17.90 -9.40 -2.14
CA ASP A 238 18.67 -10.46 -1.50
C ASP A 238 19.48 -11.14 -2.62
N ASN A 239 20.80 -10.93 -2.64
CA ASN A 239 21.74 -11.47 -3.63
C ASN A 239 21.70 -13.01 -3.76
N LYS A 240 20.88 -13.69 -2.97
CA LYS A 240 20.80 -15.15 -2.92
C LYS A 240 19.70 -15.76 -3.79
N ILE A 241 18.69 -14.99 -4.21
CA ILE A 241 17.54 -15.54 -4.93
C ILE A 241 17.16 -14.64 -6.12
N ILE A 242 17.99 -14.59 -7.14
CA ILE A 242 17.62 -14.01 -8.42
C ILE A 242 16.86 -15.10 -9.19
N PRO A 243 15.60 -14.87 -9.65
CA PRO A 243 14.87 -15.79 -10.51
C PRO A 243 15.69 -16.22 -11.74
N GLU A 244 15.58 -17.46 -12.15
CA GLU A 244 16.45 -18.02 -13.21
C GLU A 244 16.27 -17.34 -14.56
N ASP A 245 15.03 -16.94 -14.91
CA ASP A 245 14.72 -16.16 -16.10
C ASP A 245 15.42 -14.79 -16.12
N ILE A 246 15.55 -14.15 -14.97
CA ILE A 246 16.31 -12.90 -14.82
C ILE A 246 17.81 -13.16 -14.97
N LYS A 247 18.32 -14.23 -14.37
CA LYS A 247 19.75 -14.62 -14.55
C LYS A 247 20.10 -14.89 -16.01
N GLU A 248 19.21 -15.57 -16.74
CA GLU A 248 19.40 -15.80 -18.18
C GLU A 248 19.45 -14.49 -18.97
N ARG A 249 18.58 -13.51 -18.64
CA ARG A 249 18.60 -12.19 -19.29
C ARG A 249 19.88 -11.42 -18.98
N LEU A 250 20.34 -11.48 -17.74
CA LEU A 250 21.59 -10.85 -17.32
C LEU A 250 22.82 -11.45 -18.02
N LYS A 251 22.78 -12.74 -18.41
CA LYS A 251 23.86 -13.38 -19.16
C LYS A 251 23.93 -12.91 -20.63
N LEU A 252 22.86 -12.34 -21.18
CA LEU A 252 22.83 -11.85 -22.57
C LEU A 252 23.51 -10.49 -22.74
N VAL A 253 23.82 -9.81 -21.63
CA VAL A 253 24.49 -8.50 -21.66
C VAL A 253 25.78 -8.61 -20.84
N ASP A 254 26.90 -8.29 -21.46
CA ASP A 254 28.21 -8.27 -20.78
C ASP A 254 28.19 -7.25 -19.65
N LYS A 255 28.27 -7.74 -18.40
CA LYS A 255 28.35 -6.86 -17.24
C LYS A 255 29.72 -6.20 -17.20
N PRO A 256 29.82 -4.87 -17.14
CA PRO A 256 31.10 -4.19 -16.92
C PRO A 256 31.75 -4.67 -15.63
N LYS A 257 33.08 -4.81 -15.61
CA LYS A 257 33.80 -5.23 -14.40
C LYS A 257 33.57 -4.26 -13.24
N ASN A 258 33.60 -2.97 -13.53
CA ASN A 258 33.28 -1.90 -12.59
C ASN A 258 32.45 -0.84 -13.31
N ILE A 259 31.43 -0.30 -12.64
CA ILE A 259 30.66 0.87 -13.04
C ILE A 259 31.13 2.01 -12.13
N THR A 260 31.59 3.09 -12.69
CA THR A 260 32.22 4.21 -11.98
C THR A 260 31.48 5.54 -12.16
N SER A 261 30.54 5.58 -13.09
CA SER A 261 29.74 6.78 -13.36
C SER A 261 28.28 6.48 -13.68
N THR A 262 27.45 7.50 -13.57
CA THR A 262 26.01 7.42 -13.92
C THR A 262 25.84 7.12 -15.42
N GLU A 263 26.71 7.63 -16.27
CA GLU A 263 26.68 7.41 -17.71
C GLU A 263 26.94 5.95 -18.03
N GLU A 264 27.96 5.32 -17.45
CA GLU A 264 28.28 3.90 -17.63
C GLU A 264 27.12 3.01 -17.12
N LEU A 265 26.53 3.41 -15.98
CA LEU A 265 25.38 2.71 -15.40
C LEU A 265 24.17 2.76 -16.35
N VAL A 266 23.89 3.91 -16.94
CA VAL A 266 22.81 4.06 -17.94
C VAL A 266 23.11 3.23 -19.19
N ASP A 267 24.34 3.23 -19.71
CA ASP A 267 24.71 2.43 -20.89
C ASP A 267 24.48 0.93 -20.66
N TYR A 268 24.87 0.44 -19.49
CA TYR A 268 24.65 -0.97 -19.13
C TYR A 268 23.15 -1.28 -18.97
N THR A 269 22.42 -0.44 -18.24
CA THR A 269 20.98 -0.65 -17.99
C THR A 269 20.16 -0.52 -19.28
N ALA A 270 20.58 0.37 -20.20
CA ALA A 270 19.96 0.53 -21.50
C ALA A 270 20.05 -0.75 -22.36
N LYS A 271 21.20 -1.41 -22.36
CA LYS A 271 21.37 -2.71 -23.06
C LYS A 271 20.46 -3.79 -22.45
N LEU A 272 20.32 -3.80 -21.11
CA LEU A 272 19.40 -4.73 -20.45
C LEU A 272 17.94 -4.46 -20.81
N ALA A 273 17.53 -3.18 -20.83
CA ALA A 273 16.18 -2.77 -21.19
C ALA A 273 15.86 -3.10 -22.66
N GLU A 274 16.77 -2.82 -23.59
CA GLU A 274 16.66 -3.18 -24.99
C GLU A 274 16.50 -4.69 -25.17
N THR A 275 17.38 -5.49 -24.55
CA THR A 275 17.34 -6.95 -24.61
C THR A 275 16.02 -7.50 -24.06
N THR A 276 15.55 -6.96 -22.95
CA THR A 276 14.28 -7.35 -22.34
C THR A 276 13.11 -7.00 -23.25
N PHE A 277 13.08 -5.78 -23.80
CA PHE A 277 12.02 -5.33 -24.69
C PHE A 277 11.95 -6.18 -25.97
N LEU A 278 13.07 -6.43 -26.63
CA LEU A 278 13.12 -7.24 -27.84
C LEU A 278 12.70 -8.70 -27.60
N LYS A 279 12.97 -9.23 -26.40
CA LYS A 279 12.54 -10.57 -26.00
C LYS A 279 11.04 -10.65 -25.74
N ASP A 280 10.49 -9.70 -24.98
CA ASP A 280 9.12 -9.76 -24.45
C ASP A 280 8.11 -8.94 -25.29
N GLY A 281 8.57 -7.96 -26.07
CA GLY A 281 7.74 -7.04 -26.86
C GLY A 281 7.20 -5.85 -26.06
N TYR A 282 7.58 -5.74 -24.78
CA TYR A 282 7.24 -4.65 -23.88
C TYR A 282 8.25 -4.55 -22.72
N HIS A 283 8.25 -3.43 -22.01
CA HIS A 283 9.02 -3.24 -20.78
C HIS A 283 8.14 -2.70 -19.66
N ILE A 284 8.16 -3.37 -18.50
CA ILE A 284 7.48 -2.88 -17.30
C ILE A 284 8.20 -1.62 -16.83
N GLN A 285 7.43 -0.60 -16.40
CA GLN A 285 8.00 0.61 -15.83
C GLN A 285 8.74 0.28 -14.55
N THR A 286 10.04 0.59 -14.52
CA THR A 286 10.96 0.16 -13.47
C THR A 286 11.79 1.34 -12.98
N LEU A 287 11.82 1.53 -11.66
CA LEU A 287 12.70 2.47 -10.97
C LEU A 287 13.70 1.67 -10.13
N ILE A 288 14.98 1.94 -10.32
CA ILE A 288 16.07 1.26 -9.60
C ILE A 288 16.88 2.31 -8.86
N PHE A 289 17.08 2.11 -7.56
CA PHE A 289 17.94 2.94 -6.73
C PHE A 289 19.30 2.29 -6.53
N TYR A 290 20.34 3.12 -6.45
CA TYR A 290 21.73 2.68 -6.33
C TYR A 290 22.44 3.44 -5.20
N ASP A 291 23.42 2.76 -4.57
CA ASP A 291 24.36 3.36 -3.64
C ASP A 291 25.47 4.15 -4.36
N LYS A 292 26.41 4.74 -3.59
CA LYS A 292 27.56 5.51 -4.13
C LYS A 292 28.55 4.66 -4.94
N GLN A 293 28.52 3.34 -4.81
CA GLN A 293 29.30 2.38 -5.55
C GLN A 293 28.55 1.80 -6.75
N PHE A 294 27.39 2.38 -7.08
CA PHE A 294 26.48 1.92 -8.13
C PHE A 294 25.99 0.47 -7.98
N HIS A 295 25.91 -0.03 -6.72
CA HIS A 295 25.20 -1.28 -6.45
C HIS A 295 23.72 -1.01 -6.30
N PRO A 296 22.84 -1.84 -6.90
CA PRO A 296 21.40 -1.68 -6.75
C PRO A 296 21.00 -1.98 -5.30
N ILE A 297 20.20 -1.10 -4.69
CA ILE A 297 19.75 -1.21 -3.30
C ILE A 297 18.23 -1.39 -3.20
N ASP A 298 17.48 -0.91 -4.19
CA ASP A 298 16.03 -1.06 -4.24
C ASP A 298 15.53 -1.05 -5.69
N LEU A 299 14.44 -1.78 -5.98
CA LEU A 299 13.82 -1.84 -7.28
C LEU A 299 12.31 -1.80 -7.13
N ILE A 300 11.65 -0.89 -7.86
CA ILE A 300 10.21 -0.71 -7.85
C ILE A 300 9.67 -0.89 -9.26
N ASN A 301 8.83 -1.89 -9.45
CA ASN A 301 8.05 -2.05 -10.67
C ASN A 301 6.66 -1.47 -10.47
N THR A 302 6.12 -0.81 -11.49
CA THR A 302 4.80 -0.20 -11.44
C THR A 302 4.13 -0.17 -12.80
N THR A 303 2.80 0.00 -12.77
CA THR A 303 1.98 0.33 -13.94
C THR A 303 1.01 1.44 -13.53
N PHE A 304 0.75 2.39 -14.41
CA PHE A 304 -0.14 3.51 -14.13
C PHE A 304 -1.43 3.38 -14.93
N GLU A 305 -2.57 3.55 -14.27
CA GLU A 305 -3.86 3.67 -14.96
C GLU A 305 -4.05 5.09 -15.52
N ASP A 306 -3.54 6.11 -14.79
CA ASP A 306 -3.73 7.51 -15.17
C ASP A 306 -2.64 8.43 -14.59
N GLN A 307 -2.82 9.73 -14.80
CA GLN A 307 -1.89 10.75 -14.33
C GLN A 307 -1.83 10.88 -12.81
N ALA A 308 -2.95 10.63 -12.12
CA ALA A 308 -3.02 10.70 -10.67
C ALA A 308 -2.12 9.63 -10.01
N ASP A 309 -2.08 8.43 -10.58
CA ASP A 309 -1.19 7.35 -10.11
C ASP A 309 0.28 7.73 -10.20
N LYS A 310 0.66 8.47 -11.25
CA LYS A 310 2.04 8.96 -11.41
C LYS A 310 2.43 9.95 -10.30
N TYR A 311 1.51 10.82 -9.86
CA TYR A 311 1.78 11.73 -8.75
C TYR A 311 2.06 10.99 -7.44
N ILE A 312 1.28 9.92 -7.16
CA ILE A 312 1.49 9.10 -5.97
C ILE A 312 2.83 8.37 -6.06
N PHE A 313 3.10 7.75 -7.21
CA PHE A 313 4.32 6.97 -7.42
C PHE A 313 5.58 7.78 -7.14
N TRP A 314 5.70 8.99 -7.72
CA TRP A 314 6.91 9.79 -7.57
C TRP A 314 7.12 10.30 -6.14
N ARG A 315 6.04 10.54 -5.37
CA ARG A 315 6.13 10.83 -3.94
C ARG A 315 6.59 9.61 -3.14
N TYR A 316 5.99 8.48 -3.39
CA TYR A 316 6.41 7.21 -2.77
C TYR A 316 7.87 6.88 -3.10
N ALA A 317 8.29 7.04 -4.35
CA ALA A 317 9.66 6.84 -4.79
C ALA A 317 10.65 7.77 -4.07
N ALA A 318 10.27 9.04 -3.85
CA ALA A 318 11.07 10.00 -3.09
C ALA A 318 11.23 9.58 -1.61
N ASP A 319 10.18 9.09 -0.97
CA ASP A 319 10.27 8.57 0.39
C ASP A 319 11.15 7.32 0.47
N ARG A 320 11.04 6.41 -0.52
CA ARG A 320 11.94 5.25 -0.62
C ARG A 320 13.39 5.65 -0.81
N ALA A 321 13.69 6.61 -1.67
CA ALA A 321 15.04 7.12 -1.88
C ALA A 321 15.67 7.64 -0.58
N LYS A 322 14.90 8.35 0.26
CA LYS A 322 15.33 8.82 1.59
C LYS A 322 15.62 7.65 2.54
N ILE A 323 14.68 6.70 2.64
CA ILE A 323 14.80 5.54 3.54
C ILE A 323 16.02 4.69 3.20
N THR A 324 16.27 4.47 1.91
CA THR A 324 17.39 3.64 1.43
C THR A 324 18.71 4.43 1.34
N ASN A 325 18.67 5.74 1.58
CA ASN A 325 19.83 6.63 1.41
C ASN A 325 20.46 6.49 0.01
N ALA A 326 19.59 6.51 -1.02
CA ALA A 326 20.01 6.32 -2.40
C ALA A 326 20.92 7.47 -2.86
N TYR A 327 21.94 7.14 -3.66
CA TYR A 327 22.85 8.10 -4.29
C TYR A 327 22.42 8.45 -5.70
N SER A 328 21.94 7.48 -6.46
CA SER A 328 21.47 7.65 -7.84
C SER A 328 20.26 6.75 -8.11
N PHE A 329 19.56 7.03 -9.21
CA PHE A 329 18.47 6.20 -9.67
C PHE A 329 18.43 6.10 -11.18
N ILE A 330 17.85 5.00 -11.70
CA ILE A 330 17.51 4.81 -13.10
C ILE A 330 16.01 4.58 -13.21
N TRP A 331 15.40 5.26 -14.18
CA TRP A 331 14.02 5.06 -14.59
C TRP A 331 13.98 4.47 -16.01
N ILE A 332 13.28 3.35 -16.16
CA ILE A 332 13.02 2.69 -17.43
C ILE A 332 11.51 2.75 -17.68
N SER A 333 11.11 3.26 -18.84
CA SER A 333 9.68 3.37 -19.17
C SER A 333 9.41 3.36 -20.66
N GLU A 334 8.25 2.82 -21.02
CA GLU A 334 7.64 3.10 -22.31
C GLU A 334 6.87 4.43 -22.23
N LEU A 335 7.05 5.27 -23.24
CA LEU A 335 6.45 6.60 -23.32
C LEU A 335 5.61 6.71 -24.58
N TRP A 336 4.41 7.29 -24.45
CA TRP A 336 3.60 7.72 -25.55
C TRP A 336 3.68 9.23 -25.70
N LEU A 337 4.33 9.69 -26.76
CA LEU A 337 4.35 11.10 -27.12
C LEU A 337 3.03 11.46 -27.81
N ARG A 338 2.36 12.49 -27.31
CA ARG A 338 1.06 12.93 -27.83
C ARG A 338 1.18 14.29 -28.44
N LYS A 339 0.38 14.53 -29.50
CA LYS A 339 0.30 15.84 -30.13
C LYS A 339 -0.44 16.82 -29.21
N ALA A 340 0.30 17.45 -28.30
CA ALA A 340 -0.26 18.49 -27.44
C ALA A 340 -0.51 19.79 -28.21
N SER A 341 -1.58 20.51 -27.85
CA SER A 341 -1.82 21.89 -28.30
C SER A 341 -2.07 22.76 -27.09
N ILE A 342 -1.32 23.84 -26.96
CA ILE A 342 -1.49 24.85 -25.91
C ILE A 342 -2.87 25.50 -25.92
N TYR A 343 -3.61 25.39 -27.05
CA TYR A 343 -4.97 25.90 -27.21
C TYR A 343 -6.05 24.86 -26.93
N SER A 344 -5.68 23.65 -26.57
CA SER A 344 -6.65 22.58 -26.32
C SER A 344 -6.93 22.46 -24.82
N ASN A 345 -8.19 22.60 -24.45
CA ASN A 345 -8.68 22.29 -23.10
C ASN A 345 -8.95 20.78 -22.90
N LYS A 346 -8.61 19.94 -23.88
CA LYS A 346 -8.80 18.48 -23.76
C LYS A 346 -7.67 17.85 -22.96
N PRO A 347 -7.96 16.85 -22.13
CA PRO A 347 -6.93 16.12 -21.39
C PRO A 347 -5.90 15.49 -22.33
N ILE A 348 -4.62 15.53 -21.93
CA ILE A 348 -3.50 15.02 -22.75
C ILE A 348 -3.71 13.55 -23.18
N HIS A 349 -4.29 12.72 -22.30
CA HIS A 349 -4.52 11.31 -22.60
C HIS A 349 -5.51 11.06 -23.76
N THR A 350 -6.33 12.07 -24.12
CA THR A 350 -7.26 11.98 -25.25
C THR A 350 -6.64 12.44 -26.58
N MET A 351 -5.42 13.00 -26.54
CA MET A 351 -4.74 13.48 -27.73
C MET A 351 -4.13 12.31 -28.52
N PRO A 352 -4.03 12.43 -29.87
CA PRO A 352 -3.43 11.40 -30.71
C PRO A 352 -2.00 11.08 -30.27
N ILE A 353 -1.66 9.80 -30.20
CA ILE A 353 -0.29 9.32 -30.05
C ILE A 353 0.43 9.57 -31.38
N ILE A 354 1.59 10.22 -31.34
CA ILE A 354 2.43 10.52 -32.50
C ILE A 354 3.72 9.71 -32.53
N ASP A 355 4.14 9.21 -31.37
CA ASP A 355 5.35 8.40 -31.26
C ASP A 355 5.28 7.52 -30.00
N GLU A 356 5.90 6.34 -30.03
CA GLU A 356 6.11 5.45 -28.89
C GLU A 356 7.61 5.27 -28.66
N ARG A 357 8.06 5.36 -27.43
CA ARG A 357 9.49 5.23 -27.10
C ARG A 357 9.72 4.35 -25.89
N LEU A 358 10.79 3.56 -25.95
CA LEU A 358 11.46 3.01 -24.77
C LEU A 358 12.52 4.01 -24.33
N GLN A 359 12.54 4.39 -23.06
CA GLN A 359 13.47 5.35 -22.51
C GLN A 359 14.13 4.84 -21.23
N VAL A 360 15.44 5.09 -21.11
CA VAL A 360 16.22 4.84 -19.90
C VAL A 360 16.89 6.14 -19.49
N ILE A 361 16.58 6.64 -18.30
CA ILE A 361 17.16 7.88 -17.73
C ILE A 361 17.81 7.53 -16.41
N GLY A 362 19.07 7.94 -16.22
CA GLY A 362 19.76 7.87 -14.93
C GLY A 362 20.19 9.26 -14.46
N ILE A 363 20.04 9.49 -13.15
CA ILE A 363 20.44 10.75 -12.51
C ILE A 363 21.07 10.43 -11.16
N ASP A 364 22.15 11.11 -10.76
CA ASP A 364 22.75 11.02 -9.44
C ASP A 364 22.60 12.30 -8.60
N SER A 365 23.05 12.24 -7.36
CA SER A 365 22.98 13.35 -6.41
C SER A 365 23.88 14.55 -6.80
N ASN A 366 24.84 14.37 -7.69
CA ASN A 366 25.67 15.44 -8.25
C ASN A 366 25.05 16.06 -9.51
N ASN A 367 23.83 15.62 -9.88
CA ASN A 367 23.12 16.01 -11.11
C ASN A 367 23.78 15.54 -12.42
N ASN A 368 24.71 14.56 -12.38
CA ASN A 368 25.11 13.90 -13.60
C ASN A 368 23.92 13.10 -14.15
N GLN A 369 23.65 13.29 -15.44
CA GLN A 369 22.49 12.70 -16.08
C GLN A 369 22.87 12.11 -17.43
N LYS A 370 22.24 10.98 -17.77
CA LYS A 370 22.22 10.42 -19.13
C LYS A 370 20.85 9.88 -19.46
N CYS A 371 20.45 10.06 -20.72
CA CYS A 371 19.21 9.52 -21.28
C CYS A 371 19.51 8.77 -22.56
N ILE A 372 18.96 7.57 -22.70
CA ILE A 372 18.97 6.78 -23.94
C ILE A 372 17.53 6.47 -24.30
N SER A 373 17.16 6.67 -25.57
CA SER A 373 15.80 6.49 -26.03
C SER A 373 15.77 5.80 -27.39
N TRP A 374 14.82 4.90 -27.56
CA TRP A 374 14.54 4.22 -28.83
C TRP A 374 13.09 4.52 -29.24
N LYS A 375 12.88 4.69 -30.53
CA LYS A 375 11.55 4.64 -31.10
C LYS A 375 11.07 3.19 -31.16
N ILE A 376 9.86 2.93 -30.67
CA ILE A 376 9.21 1.62 -30.79
C ILE A 376 8.47 1.59 -32.12
N VAL A 377 8.81 0.64 -32.96
CA VAL A 377 8.16 0.44 -34.27
C VAL A 377 7.31 -0.83 -34.22
N ARG A 378 5.99 -0.66 -34.38
CA ARG A 378 5.00 -1.75 -34.44
C ARG A 378 4.46 -1.85 -35.86
N GLU A 379 4.93 -2.85 -36.63
CA GLU A 379 4.48 -3.03 -38.04
C GLU A 379 3.04 -3.58 -38.10
N ASN A 380 2.72 -4.58 -37.29
CA ASN A 380 1.39 -5.17 -37.14
C ASN A 380 1.29 -5.92 -35.80
N GLU A 381 0.08 -6.36 -35.43
CA GLU A 381 -0.18 -7.06 -34.16
C GLU A 381 0.47 -8.46 -34.05
N GLU A 382 0.84 -9.07 -35.21
CA GLU A 382 1.42 -10.43 -35.24
C GLU A 382 2.94 -10.43 -35.06
N LYS A 383 3.60 -9.31 -35.32
CA LYS A 383 5.06 -9.18 -35.21
C LYS A 383 5.46 -8.49 -33.92
N LYS A 384 6.52 -9.01 -33.30
CA LYS A 384 7.14 -8.31 -32.17
C LYS A 384 7.61 -6.92 -32.60
N PRO A 385 7.43 -5.91 -31.74
CA PRO A 385 7.93 -4.56 -32.00
C PRO A 385 9.46 -4.56 -32.08
N THR A 386 10.00 -3.64 -32.86
CA THR A 386 11.44 -3.40 -33.00
C THR A 386 11.80 -2.04 -32.42
N LEU A 387 13.09 -1.82 -32.16
CA LEU A 387 13.63 -0.58 -31.61
C LEU A 387 14.55 0.10 -32.64
N GLU A 388 14.32 1.39 -32.87
CA GLU A 388 15.18 2.26 -33.65
C GLU A 388 15.78 3.32 -32.73
N ILE A 389 17.12 3.52 -32.79
CA ILE A 389 17.78 4.55 -31.98
C ILE A 389 17.23 5.93 -32.38
N SER A 390 16.74 6.67 -31.40
CA SER A 390 16.27 8.02 -31.61
C SER A 390 17.46 9.00 -31.62
N THR A 391 17.79 9.53 -32.80
CA THR A 391 18.85 10.53 -32.95
C THR A 391 18.44 11.93 -32.47
N ALA A 392 17.17 12.14 -32.17
CA ALA A 392 16.62 13.44 -31.78
C ALA A 392 16.95 13.85 -30.34
N ASP A 393 17.31 12.90 -29.47
CA ASP A 393 17.37 13.12 -28.02
C ASP A 393 18.76 13.52 -27.49
N SER A 394 19.80 13.58 -28.32
CA SER A 394 21.14 14.03 -27.90
C SER A 394 21.22 15.53 -27.52
N LYS A 395 20.11 16.28 -27.63
CA LYS A 395 20.04 17.72 -27.32
C LYS A 395 19.14 18.04 -26.09
N HIS A 396 18.47 17.08 -25.49
CA HIS A 396 17.63 17.34 -24.31
C HIS A 396 18.39 17.01 -23.04
N ASP A 397 19.23 17.95 -22.59
CA ASP A 397 19.78 18.01 -21.23
C ASP A 397 18.68 18.38 -20.20
N GLU A 398 17.42 18.44 -20.61
CA GLU A 398 16.32 18.79 -19.75
C GLU A 398 15.93 17.61 -18.87
N LYS A 399 16.13 17.80 -17.56
CA LYS A 399 15.69 16.82 -16.55
C LYS A 399 14.17 16.77 -16.51
N PRO A 400 13.56 15.58 -16.63
CA PRO A 400 12.11 15.47 -16.55
C PRO A 400 11.59 15.98 -15.21
N TYR A 401 10.72 16.98 -15.22
CA TYR A 401 10.19 17.63 -14.02
C TYR A 401 9.45 16.66 -13.07
N PHE A 402 8.92 15.56 -13.58
CA PHE A 402 8.24 14.57 -12.77
C PHE A 402 9.19 13.77 -11.83
N MET A 403 10.50 13.79 -12.08
CA MET A 403 11.53 13.16 -11.24
C MET A 403 12.00 14.08 -10.10
N ARG A 404 11.52 15.32 -10.03
CA ARG A 404 11.95 16.35 -9.09
C ARG A 404 11.97 15.87 -7.64
N SER A 405 10.90 15.19 -7.18
CA SER A 405 10.79 14.71 -5.80
C SER A 405 11.89 13.71 -5.46
N VAL A 406 12.21 12.80 -6.38
CA VAL A 406 13.27 11.79 -6.18
C VAL A 406 14.64 12.44 -6.23
N LEU A 407 14.88 13.35 -7.19
CA LEU A 407 16.16 14.07 -7.26
C LEU A 407 16.44 14.86 -5.99
N LYS A 408 15.44 15.58 -5.47
CA LYS A 408 15.51 16.28 -4.17
C LYS A 408 15.80 15.31 -3.01
N ALA A 409 15.19 14.12 -3.05
CA ALA A 409 15.34 13.11 -2.00
C ALA A 409 16.76 12.53 -1.92
N ILE A 410 17.46 12.39 -3.06
CA ILE A 410 18.85 11.93 -3.11
C ILE A 410 19.88 13.07 -2.92
N GLY A 411 19.42 14.30 -2.69
CA GLY A 411 20.28 15.47 -2.44
C GLY A 411 20.70 16.23 -3.69
N GLY A 412 20.11 15.98 -4.86
CA GLY A 412 20.40 16.71 -6.09
C GLY A 412 19.77 18.11 -6.13
N ASP A 413 20.34 19.00 -6.95
CA ASP A 413 19.83 20.35 -7.17
C ASP A 413 18.64 20.33 -8.14
N VAL A 414 17.49 20.71 -7.64
CA VAL A 414 16.23 20.76 -8.40
C VAL A 414 15.98 22.11 -9.09
N ASN A 415 16.80 23.13 -8.84
CA ASN A 415 16.66 24.44 -9.48
C ASN A 415 17.04 24.40 -10.97
N THR A 416 17.77 23.39 -11.39
CA THR A 416 18.13 23.14 -12.79
C THR A 416 17.03 22.45 -13.60
N MET A 417 15.93 22.09 -12.97
CA MET A 417 14.76 21.49 -13.63
C MET A 417 13.85 22.62 -14.13
N ASN A 418 13.64 22.70 -15.44
CA ASN A 418 12.68 23.65 -16.01
C ASN A 418 11.25 23.28 -15.62
N ASN A 419 10.47 24.29 -15.23
CA ASN A 419 9.04 24.18 -14.88
C ASN A 419 8.16 23.90 -16.11
#